data_f5776bd47a6b2bdb37369a2180f1a268
#
_entry.id   f5776bd47a6b2bdb37369a2180f1a268
#
_cell.length_a   1.000
_cell.length_b   1.000
_cell.length_c   1.000
_cell.angle_alpha   90.00
_cell.angle_beta   90.00
_cell.angle_gamma   90.00
#
_symmetry.space_group_name_H-M   'P 1'
#
loop_
_entity.id
_entity.type
_entity.pdbx_description
1 polymer ?
#
loop_
_entity_poly.entity_id
_entity_poly.type
_entity_poly.pdbx_seq_one_letter_code
_entity_poly.pdbx_strand_id
1 'polypeptide(L)'
;MPLLYVVLTAVTVQRAAFGVTTAARDAARAYATAGSDSSGEQRAETAAQLAMSDQSVSWSPDGRVVKCGDCSYAGGTSFDVVVHARIRLPLVPRWLCGTRCLAGITVSAHHRERLDCFAGTGAVAPTC
;
A
#
# COMPACT_ATOMS: atom_id res chain seq x y z
N MET A 1 -6.49 -27.12 21.39
CA MET A 1 -6.75 -25.74 20.94
C MET A 1 -5.79 -25.19 19.86
N PRO A 2 -4.83 -25.98 19.28
CA PRO A 2 -3.93 -25.45 18.26
C PRO A 2 -4.66 -25.07 16.95
N LEU A 3 -5.73 -25.77 16.59
CA LEU A 3 -6.50 -25.50 15.38
C LEU A 3 -7.13 -24.09 15.38
N LEU A 4 -7.68 -23.65 16.49
CA LEU A 4 -8.27 -22.31 16.61
C LEU A 4 -7.22 -21.22 16.38
N TYR A 5 -6.02 -21.42 16.92
CA TYR A 5 -4.90 -20.49 16.71
C TYR A 5 -4.50 -20.38 15.24
N VAL A 6 -4.39 -21.52 14.55
CA VAL A 6 -4.06 -21.56 13.12
C VAL A 6 -5.11 -20.82 12.30
N VAL A 7 -6.39 -21.06 12.57
CA VAL A 7 -7.49 -20.39 11.86
C VAL A 7 -7.45 -18.86 12.08
N LEU A 8 -7.31 -18.41 13.32
CA LEU A 8 -7.24 -16.99 13.65
C LEU A 8 -6.04 -16.30 12.97
N THR A 9 -4.90 -16.97 12.97
CA THR A 9 -3.70 -16.46 12.31
C THR A 9 -3.90 -16.36 10.80
N ALA A 10 -4.46 -17.39 10.17
CA ALA A 10 -4.74 -17.42 8.75
C ALA A 10 -5.70 -16.27 8.35
N VAL A 11 -6.79 -16.08 9.08
CA VAL A 11 -7.75 -14.98 8.84
C VAL A 11 -7.07 -13.63 8.97
N THR A 12 -6.22 -13.43 9.97
CA THR A 12 -5.50 -12.16 10.17
C THR A 12 -4.57 -11.86 9.01
N VAL A 13 -3.81 -12.85 8.55
CA VAL A 13 -2.90 -12.71 7.40
C VAL A 13 -3.67 -12.44 6.11
N GLN A 14 -4.78 -13.15 5.88
CA GLN A 14 -5.62 -12.94 4.69
C GLN A 14 -6.20 -11.52 4.65
N ARG A 15 -6.77 -11.02 5.76
CA ARG A 15 -7.28 -9.65 5.85
C ARG A 15 -6.20 -8.62 5.48
N ALA A 16 -5.01 -8.80 6.01
CA ALA A 16 -3.92 -7.89 5.71
C ALA A 16 -3.45 -7.99 4.26
N ALA A 17 -3.40 -9.17 3.67
CA ALA A 17 -3.08 -9.34 2.25
C ALA A 17 -4.10 -8.64 1.34
N PHE A 18 -5.39 -8.76 1.64
CA PHE A 18 -6.44 -8.00 0.94
C PHE A 18 -6.29 -6.50 1.17
N GLY A 19 -6.02 -6.08 2.40
CA GLY A 19 -5.81 -4.67 2.76
C GLY A 19 -4.69 -4.02 1.96
N VAL A 20 -3.50 -4.62 1.90
CA VAL A 20 -2.38 -4.05 1.14
C VAL A 20 -2.64 -4.05 -0.36
N THR A 21 -3.35 -5.06 -0.89
CA THR A 21 -3.69 -5.12 -2.32
C THR A 21 -4.67 -4.01 -2.70
N THR A 22 -5.71 -3.81 -1.90
CA THR A 22 -6.69 -2.73 -2.09
C THR A 22 -6.02 -1.37 -1.93
N ALA A 23 -5.22 -1.20 -0.87
CA ALA A 23 -4.48 0.03 -0.61
C ALA A 23 -3.55 0.42 -1.77
N ALA A 24 -2.84 -0.55 -2.36
CA ALA A 24 -1.97 -0.27 -3.50
C ALA A 24 -2.74 0.19 -4.74
N ARG A 25 -3.91 -0.39 -5.02
CA ARG A 25 -4.77 0.02 -6.14
C ARG A 25 -5.40 1.39 -5.93
N ASP A 26 -5.94 1.63 -4.74
CA ASP A 26 -6.60 2.89 -4.43
C ASP A 26 -5.59 4.04 -4.38
N ALA A 27 -4.40 3.80 -3.84
CA ALA A 27 -3.30 4.75 -3.87
C ALA A 27 -2.85 5.07 -5.29
N ALA A 28 -2.74 4.07 -6.17
CA ALA A 28 -2.38 4.27 -7.56
C ALA A 28 -3.41 5.15 -8.30
N ARG A 29 -4.69 4.87 -8.13
CA ARG A 29 -5.76 5.70 -8.70
C ARG A 29 -5.77 7.12 -8.15
N ALA A 30 -5.59 7.28 -6.84
CA ALA A 30 -5.53 8.58 -6.19
C ALA A 30 -4.36 9.42 -6.70
N TYR A 31 -3.21 8.80 -6.94
CA TYR A 31 -2.06 9.44 -7.56
C TYR A 31 -2.33 9.81 -9.01
N ALA A 32 -2.84 8.87 -9.82
CA ALA A 32 -3.08 9.09 -11.26
C ALA A 32 -4.08 10.22 -11.54
N THR A 33 -5.03 10.44 -10.64
CA THR A 33 -6.05 11.50 -10.78
C THR A 33 -5.68 12.81 -10.12
N ALA A 34 -4.49 12.94 -9.56
CA ALA A 34 -4.01 14.19 -8.98
C ALA A 34 -3.54 15.17 -10.07
N GLY A 35 -3.54 16.46 -9.76
CA GLY A 35 -3.09 17.49 -10.70
C GLY A 35 -1.58 17.72 -10.70
N SER A 36 -0.84 17.14 -9.76
CA SER A 36 0.61 17.28 -9.62
C SER A 36 1.20 16.13 -8.82
N ASP A 37 2.51 15.92 -8.94
CA ASP A 37 3.24 14.88 -8.22
C ASP A 37 3.07 14.99 -6.69
N SER A 38 3.28 16.16 -6.11
CA SER A 38 3.16 16.39 -4.67
C SER A 38 1.75 16.15 -4.13
N SER A 39 0.72 16.60 -4.85
CA SER A 39 -0.68 16.34 -4.47
C SER A 39 -1.03 14.88 -4.68
N GLY A 40 -0.44 14.24 -5.67
CA GLY A 40 -0.60 12.82 -5.95
C GLY A 40 -0.06 11.94 -4.82
N GLU A 41 1.13 12.22 -4.33
CA GLU A 41 1.71 11.51 -3.20
C GLU A 41 0.84 11.59 -1.94
N GLN A 42 0.40 12.80 -1.59
CA GLN A 42 -0.48 12.98 -0.42
C GLN A 42 -1.80 12.23 -0.54
N ARG A 43 -2.42 12.27 -1.73
CA ARG A 43 -3.66 11.54 -2.00
C ARG A 43 -3.46 10.03 -1.97
N ALA A 44 -2.36 9.54 -2.54
CA ALA A 44 -2.02 8.13 -2.54
C ALA A 44 -1.80 7.60 -1.12
N GLU A 45 -1.06 8.33 -0.29
CA GLU A 45 -0.83 7.98 1.10
C GLU A 45 -2.14 7.96 1.90
N THR A 46 -2.98 8.99 1.74
CA THR A 46 -4.30 9.05 2.41
C THR A 46 -5.21 7.91 1.98
N ALA A 47 -5.26 7.59 0.69
CA ALA A 47 -6.05 6.49 0.16
C ALA A 47 -5.56 5.13 0.67
N ALA A 48 -4.24 4.91 0.71
CA ALA A 48 -3.66 3.71 1.28
C ALA A 48 -4.00 3.56 2.77
N GLN A 49 -3.87 4.63 3.54
CA GLN A 49 -4.19 4.64 4.96
C GLN A 49 -5.67 4.31 5.21
N LEU A 50 -6.57 4.89 4.43
CA LEU A 50 -8.01 4.63 4.54
C LEU A 50 -8.32 3.16 4.23
N ALA A 51 -7.82 2.62 3.12
CA ALA A 51 -8.03 1.24 2.72
C ALA A 51 -7.49 0.24 3.76
N MET A 52 -6.37 0.55 4.40
CA MET A 52 -5.80 -0.28 5.48
C MET A 52 -6.64 -0.20 6.74
N SER A 53 -7.16 0.99 7.09
CA SER A 53 -8.01 1.17 8.27
C SER A 53 -9.34 0.42 8.13
N ASP A 54 -9.91 0.37 6.93
CA ASP A 54 -11.14 -0.38 6.63
C ASP A 54 -10.98 -1.89 6.89
N GLN A 55 -9.78 -2.40 6.71
CA GLN A 55 -9.44 -3.79 7.05
C GLN A 55 -8.97 -3.98 8.50
N SER A 56 -9.05 -2.92 9.32
CA SER A 56 -8.56 -2.92 10.71
C SER A 56 -7.08 -3.30 10.83
N VAL A 57 -6.29 -2.97 9.83
CA VAL A 57 -4.85 -3.19 9.81
C VAL A 57 -4.14 -1.88 10.13
N SER A 58 -3.37 -1.89 11.21
CA SER A 58 -2.52 -0.74 11.56
C SER A 58 -1.41 -0.62 10.53
N TRP A 59 -1.34 0.54 9.88
CA TRP A 59 -0.34 0.83 8.87
C TRP A 59 0.32 2.19 9.14
N SER A 60 1.61 2.22 8.91
CA SER A 60 2.41 3.44 8.88
C SER A 60 3.33 3.34 7.66
N PRO A 61 3.40 4.35 6.82
CA PRO A 61 4.27 4.30 5.65
C PRO A 61 5.74 4.29 6.08
N ASP A 62 6.48 3.29 5.63
CA ASP A 62 7.95 3.22 5.76
C ASP A 62 8.62 3.88 4.54
N GLY A 63 8.29 5.15 4.28
CA GLY A 63 8.78 5.90 3.14
C GLY A 63 7.72 6.17 2.08
N ARG A 64 8.14 6.55 0.88
CA ARG A 64 7.23 6.90 -0.23
C ARG A 64 6.44 5.67 -0.69
N VAL A 65 5.12 5.81 -0.74
CA VAL A 65 4.19 4.80 -1.26
C VAL A 65 4.31 4.70 -2.77
N VAL A 66 4.46 5.83 -3.44
CA VAL A 66 4.61 5.91 -4.90
C VAL A 66 6.09 5.86 -5.26
N LYS A 67 6.48 4.94 -6.11
CA LYS A 67 7.83 4.81 -6.66
C LYS A 67 7.77 5.02 -8.16
N CYS A 68 8.45 6.03 -8.63
CA CYS A 68 8.63 6.28 -10.04
C CYS A 68 10.12 6.23 -10.40
N GLY A 69 10.44 5.73 -11.59
CA GLY A 69 11.81 5.72 -12.09
C GLY A 69 12.30 7.14 -12.38
N ASP A 70 11.54 7.87 -13.19
CA ASP A 70 11.68 9.31 -13.40
C ASP A 70 10.37 9.97 -12.97
N CYS A 71 10.38 10.63 -11.82
CA CYS A 71 9.20 11.28 -11.25
C CYS A 71 8.78 12.54 -12.01
N SER A 72 8.65 12.48 -13.32
CA SER A 72 7.93 13.48 -14.06
C SER A 72 6.45 13.12 -14.09
N TYR A 73 5.60 13.96 -13.48
CA TYR A 73 4.15 13.81 -13.56
C TYR A 73 3.71 14.22 -14.97
N ALA A 74 4.01 13.35 -15.93
CA ALA A 74 3.73 13.55 -17.34
C ALA A 74 2.81 12.44 -17.86
N GLY A 75 1.85 12.81 -18.71
CA GLY A 75 0.94 11.86 -19.33
C GLY A 75 1.68 10.72 -20.04
N GLY A 76 1.16 9.51 -19.93
CA GLY A 76 1.77 8.31 -20.49
C GLY A 76 2.89 7.66 -19.67
N THR A 77 3.38 8.31 -18.62
CA THR A 77 4.39 7.74 -17.71
C THR A 77 3.81 6.65 -16.85
N SER A 78 4.55 5.56 -16.64
CA SER A 78 4.16 4.48 -15.73
C SER A 78 4.85 4.66 -14.37
N PHE A 79 4.13 4.36 -13.31
CA PHE A 79 4.64 4.40 -11.94
C PHE A 79 4.23 3.15 -11.18
N ASP A 80 5.00 2.82 -10.16
CA ASP A 80 4.75 1.68 -9.28
C ASP A 80 4.33 2.19 -7.90
N VAL A 81 3.26 1.61 -7.36
CA VAL A 81 2.83 1.82 -5.98
C VAL A 81 3.16 0.58 -5.18
N VAL A 82 3.83 0.78 -4.06
CA VAL A 82 4.23 -0.30 -3.15
C VAL A 82 3.70 0.00 -1.76
N VAL A 83 2.88 -0.90 -1.25
CA VAL A 83 2.35 -0.80 0.12
C VAL A 83 2.86 -1.98 0.93
N HIS A 84 3.42 -1.69 2.10
CA HIS A 84 3.89 -2.69 3.05
C HIS A 84 3.07 -2.58 4.34
N ALA A 85 2.64 -3.71 4.87
CA ALA A 85 2.00 -3.79 6.18
C ALA A 85 2.71 -4.80 7.06
N ARG A 86 2.97 -4.41 8.30
CA ARG A 86 3.51 -5.30 9.32
C ARG A 86 2.39 -5.77 10.22
N ILE A 87 2.13 -7.06 10.20
CA ILE A 87 1.07 -7.69 10.97
C ILE A 87 1.67 -8.32 12.21
N ARG A 88 1.11 -7.98 13.36
CA ARG A 88 1.43 -8.69 14.61
C ARG A 88 0.59 -9.96 14.69
N LEU A 89 1.24 -11.08 14.89
CA LEU A 89 0.54 -12.36 15.10
C LEU A 89 -0.23 -12.31 16.41
N PRO A 90 -1.54 -12.65 16.41
CA PRO A 90 -2.33 -12.73 17.63
C PRO A 90 -1.82 -13.88 18.50
N LEU A 91 -1.90 -13.69 19.82
CA LEU A 91 -1.65 -14.75 20.82
C LEU A 91 -0.22 -15.32 20.88
N VAL A 92 0.79 -14.65 20.36
CA VAL A 92 2.17 -15.04 20.67
C VAL A 92 2.51 -14.55 22.07
N PRO A 93 2.66 -15.43 23.06
CA PRO A 93 2.93 -15.02 24.44
C PRO A 93 4.31 -14.36 24.50
N ARG A 94 4.42 -13.26 25.23
CA ARG A 94 5.69 -12.53 25.38
C ARG A 94 6.85 -13.38 25.90
N TRP A 95 6.56 -14.41 26.68
CA TRP A 95 7.56 -15.33 27.23
C TRP A 95 8.18 -16.22 26.16
N LEU A 96 7.49 -16.49 25.05
CA LEU A 96 7.99 -17.30 23.94
C LEU A 96 8.93 -16.51 23.02
N CYS A 97 8.85 -15.19 23.05
CA CYS A 97 9.55 -14.31 22.13
C CYS A 97 10.77 -13.58 22.73
N GLY A 98 10.97 -13.64 24.03
CA GLY A 98 12.02 -12.88 24.71
C GLY A 98 11.90 -11.36 24.45
N THR A 99 13.02 -10.64 24.54
CA THR A 99 13.09 -9.18 24.33
C THR A 99 12.88 -8.76 22.87
N ARG A 100 12.89 -9.68 21.93
CA ARG A 100 12.72 -9.44 20.47
C ARG A 100 11.38 -9.93 19.95
N CYS A 101 10.30 -9.72 20.69
CA CYS A 101 8.95 -10.09 20.24
C CYS A 101 8.49 -9.22 19.05
N LEU A 102 9.18 -9.35 17.96
CA LEU A 102 8.86 -8.80 16.66
C LEU A 102 8.31 -9.88 15.72
N ALA A 103 7.58 -10.86 16.28
CA ALA A 103 6.86 -11.85 15.49
C ALA A 103 5.77 -11.14 14.67
N GLY A 104 6.20 -10.42 13.63
CA GLY A 104 5.36 -9.76 12.66
C GLY A 104 5.70 -10.29 11.28
N ILE A 105 4.67 -10.64 10.52
CA ILE A 105 4.78 -10.96 9.10
C ILE A 105 4.63 -9.65 8.34
N THR A 106 5.56 -9.35 7.44
CA THR A 106 5.42 -8.23 6.50
C THR A 106 4.72 -8.74 5.25
N VAL A 107 3.61 -8.11 4.93
CA VAL A 107 2.87 -8.34 3.68
C VAL A 107 3.07 -7.11 2.80
N SER A 108 3.35 -7.31 1.53
CA SER A 108 3.52 -6.23 0.56
C SER A 108 2.69 -6.48 -0.68
N ALA A 109 2.20 -5.40 -1.28
CA ALA A 109 1.54 -5.42 -2.57
C ALA A 109 2.17 -4.36 -3.49
N HIS A 110 2.25 -4.72 -4.76
CA HIS A 110 2.73 -3.85 -5.83
C HIS A 110 1.60 -3.64 -6.84
N HIS A 111 1.44 -2.41 -7.27
CA HIS A 111 0.52 -2.08 -8.35
C HIS A 111 1.19 -1.09 -9.30
N ARG A 112 1.18 -1.44 -10.60
CA ARG A 112 1.69 -0.58 -11.66
C ARG A 112 0.54 0.04 -12.42
N GLU A 113 0.59 1.34 -12.60
CA GLU A 113 -0.40 2.10 -13.35
C GLU A 113 0.29 3.13 -14.26
N ARG A 114 -0.43 3.59 -15.29
CA ARG A 114 0.04 4.66 -16.18
C ARG A 114 -0.76 5.92 -15.90
N LEU A 115 -0.06 7.04 -15.92
CA LEU A 115 -0.73 8.32 -15.93
C LEU A 115 -1.51 8.47 -17.23
N ASP A 116 -2.73 8.99 -17.15
CA ASP A 116 -3.53 9.32 -18.31
C ASP A 116 -2.76 10.33 -19.19
N CYS A 117 -2.97 10.26 -20.50
CA CYS A 117 -2.35 11.16 -21.46
C CYS A 117 -2.67 12.63 -21.21
N PHE A 118 -3.74 12.92 -20.51
CA PHE A 118 -4.17 14.26 -20.12
C PHE A 118 -3.73 14.68 -18.72
N ALA A 119 -3.00 13.83 -17.99
CA ALA A 119 -2.52 14.16 -16.66
C ALA A 119 -1.46 15.25 -16.72
N GLY A 120 -1.56 16.22 -15.82
CA GLY A 120 -0.60 17.32 -15.68
C GLY A 120 -1.01 18.61 -16.39
N THR A 121 -0.44 18.92 -17.51
CA THR A 121 -0.54 20.26 -18.14
C THR A 121 -1.78 20.51 -19.01
N GLY A 122 -2.70 19.57 -19.11
CA GLY A 122 -3.85 19.66 -20.03
C GLY A 122 -3.48 19.54 -21.51
N ALA A 123 -2.20 19.37 -21.83
CA ALA A 123 -1.73 19.06 -23.18
C ALA A 123 -1.56 17.56 -23.36
N VAL A 124 -1.99 17.03 -24.50
CA VAL A 124 -1.79 15.63 -24.84
C VAL A 124 -0.30 15.36 -25.00
N ALA A 125 0.23 14.38 -24.27
CA ALA A 125 1.62 14.00 -24.43
C ALA A 125 1.83 13.44 -25.87
N PRO A 126 2.91 13.81 -26.55
CA PRO A 126 3.15 13.41 -27.94
C PRO A 126 3.35 11.89 -28.12
N THR A 127 3.52 11.16 -27.03
CA THR A 127 3.75 9.71 -27.01
C THR A 127 2.50 8.88 -26.69
N CYS A 128 1.35 9.51 -26.56
CA CYS A 128 0.05 8.86 -26.43
C CYS A 128 -0.62 8.71 -27.78
#